data_c10cb9ea36d89747869f4989c1d7254a
#
_entry.id   c10cb9ea36d89747869f4989c1d7254a
#
_cell.length_a   1.000
_cell.length_b   1.000
_cell.length_c   1.000
_cell.angle_alpha   90.00
_cell.angle_beta   90.00
_cell.angle_gamma   90.00
#
_symmetry.space_group_name_H-M   'P 1'
#
loop_
_entity.id
_entity.type
_entity.pdbx_description
1 polymer ?
#
loop_
_entity_poly.entity_id
_entity_poly.type
_entity_poly.pdbx_seq_one_letter_code
_entity_poly.pdbx_strand_id
1 'polypeptide(L)'
;MFLQVLFLSTLTFADAKITTFAYWDKPDVDLWYSLPKEINKDTKVLFVIHGASRDVKRYFRAAYKVAKDKNVILVVPHFKKEDFRYYYTLGMSTNDGEIISNDNKHLTSSISSFYKYFQSKYQLYQKSYLIYGFSGGSQFVHRYMMYGDDQAIDKAAIGSAG
;
A
#
# COMPACT_ATOMS: atom_id res chain seq x y z
N MET A 1 14.30 -32.27 37.05
CA MET A 1 14.68 -32.02 35.65
C MET A 1 13.49 -31.42 34.95
N PHE A 2 13.41 -30.07 34.93
CA PHE A 2 12.29 -29.34 34.30
C PHE A 2 12.57 -29.15 32.82
N LEU A 3 11.74 -29.74 31.98
CA LEU A 3 11.80 -29.60 30.53
C LEU A 3 11.12 -28.24 30.18
N GLN A 4 11.94 -27.22 29.88
CA GLN A 4 11.46 -25.97 29.32
C GLN A 4 11.10 -26.20 27.85
N VAL A 5 9.79 -26.28 27.58
CA VAL A 5 9.27 -26.27 26.21
C VAL A 5 9.35 -24.85 25.69
N LEU A 6 10.34 -24.58 24.83
CA LEU A 6 10.43 -23.33 24.09
C LEU A 6 9.29 -23.32 23.05
N PHE A 7 8.22 -22.57 23.33
CA PHE A 7 7.25 -22.23 22.28
C PHE A 7 7.90 -21.26 21.29
N LEU A 8 8.48 -21.78 20.21
CA LEU A 8 8.75 -20.98 19.02
C LEU A 8 7.38 -20.58 18.45
N SER A 9 6.97 -19.33 18.70
CA SER A 9 5.86 -18.74 18.00
C SER A 9 6.25 -18.58 16.52
N THR A 10 5.92 -19.58 15.71
CA THR A 10 5.90 -19.42 14.25
C THR A 10 4.87 -18.32 13.97
N LEU A 11 5.34 -17.14 13.51
CA LEU A 11 4.45 -16.10 12.97
C LEU A 11 3.74 -16.73 11.76
N THR A 12 2.59 -17.31 12.01
CA THR A 12 1.71 -17.78 10.95
C THR A 12 1.19 -16.54 10.19
N PHE A 13 1.13 -16.64 8.87
CA PHE A 13 0.53 -15.63 7.97
C PHE A 13 -0.99 -15.46 8.19
N ALA A 14 -1.52 -15.84 9.36
CA ALA A 14 -2.94 -15.93 9.66
C ALA A 14 -3.73 -14.63 9.48
N ASP A 15 -3.04 -13.47 9.52
CA ASP A 15 -3.72 -12.18 9.49
C ASP A 15 -3.63 -11.45 8.13
N ALA A 16 -2.82 -11.96 7.18
CA ALA A 16 -2.71 -11.39 5.86
C ALA A 16 -3.86 -11.87 4.96
N LYS A 17 -4.64 -10.91 4.48
CA LYS A 17 -5.67 -11.11 3.46
C LYS A 17 -5.15 -10.55 2.13
N ILE A 18 -5.59 -11.14 1.02
CA ILE A 18 -5.29 -10.66 -0.32
C ILE A 18 -6.61 -10.48 -1.05
N THR A 19 -6.76 -9.37 -1.75
CA THR A 19 -7.84 -9.14 -2.71
C THR A 19 -7.25 -8.55 -3.97
N THR A 20 -7.76 -8.97 -5.12
CA THR A 20 -7.36 -8.40 -6.41
C THR A 20 -8.26 -7.22 -6.73
N PHE A 21 -7.66 -6.06 -6.96
CA PHE A 21 -8.36 -4.87 -7.42
C PHE A 21 -8.35 -4.81 -8.94
N ALA A 22 -9.52 -4.91 -9.56
CA ALA A 22 -9.76 -4.94 -11.01
C ALA A 22 -10.81 -3.91 -11.45
N TYR A 23 -11.02 -2.83 -10.67
CA TYR A 23 -12.09 -1.85 -10.90
C TYR A 23 -11.57 -0.57 -11.59
N TRP A 24 -10.68 -0.74 -12.56
CA TRP A 24 -10.11 0.33 -13.36
C TRP A 24 -9.69 -0.19 -14.76
N ASP A 25 -9.19 0.69 -15.62
CA ASP A 25 -8.74 0.42 -16.99
C ASP A 25 -7.24 0.01 -17.07
N LYS A 26 -6.64 -0.37 -15.96
CA LYS A 26 -5.23 -0.75 -15.81
C LYS A 26 -5.11 -2.23 -15.40
N PRO A 27 -3.92 -2.82 -15.48
CA PRO A 27 -3.70 -4.17 -14.97
C PRO A 27 -4.11 -4.32 -13.50
N ASP A 28 -4.59 -5.50 -13.15
CA ASP A 28 -5.04 -5.84 -11.79
C ASP A 28 -3.92 -5.69 -10.75
N VAL A 29 -4.30 -5.23 -9.56
CA VAL A 29 -3.35 -5.08 -8.44
C VAL A 29 -3.78 -5.95 -7.27
N ASP A 30 -2.89 -6.83 -6.82
CA ASP A 30 -3.10 -7.56 -5.58
C ASP A 30 -2.86 -6.64 -4.39
N LEU A 31 -3.89 -6.44 -3.58
CA LEU A 31 -3.84 -5.66 -2.36
C LEU A 31 -3.69 -6.60 -1.16
N TRP A 32 -2.51 -6.63 -0.58
CA TRP A 32 -2.24 -7.33 0.67
C TRP A 32 -2.70 -6.47 1.83
N TYR A 33 -3.57 -6.98 2.70
CA TYR A 33 -4.12 -6.16 3.78
C TYR A 33 -4.37 -6.96 5.06
N SER A 34 -4.45 -6.24 6.17
CA SER A 34 -4.95 -6.76 7.45
C SER A 34 -5.98 -5.79 8.02
N LEU A 35 -6.87 -6.33 8.83
CA LEU A 35 -7.89 -5.57 9.54
C LEU A 35 -7.45 -5.32 10.99
N PRO A 36 -7.88 -4.22 11.62
CA PRO A 36 -7.79 -4.05 13.06
C PRO A 36 -8.70 -5.07 13.77
N LYS A 37 -8.57 -5.19 15.09
CA LYS A 37 -9.44 -6.06 15.89
C LYS A 37 -10.92 -5.70 15.75
N GLU A 38 -11.20 -4.41 15.60
CA GLU A 38 -12.54 -3.87 15.43
C GLU A 38 -12.50 -2.71 14.44
N ILE A 39 -13.48 -2.66 13.54
CA ILE A 39 -13.68 -1.53 12.63
C ILE A 39 -14.72 -0.62 13.25
N ASN A 40 -14.37 0.65 13.45
CA ASN A 40 -15.24 1.68 14.02
C ASN A 40 -15.08 3.02 13.28
N LYS A 41 -15.77 4.06 13.75
CA LYS A 41 -15.77 5.39 13.12
C LYS A 41 -14.38 6.04 12.99
N ASP A 42 -13.42 5.64 13.83
CA ASP A 42 -12.07 6.20 13.85
C ASP A 42 -11.07 5.34 13.07
N THR A 43 -11.50 4.21 12.49
CA THR A 43 -10.64 3.33 11.71
C THR A 43 -10.15 4.04 10.44
N LYS A 44 -8.83 4.14 10.28
CA LYS A 44 -8.18 4.70 9.08
C LYS A 44 -7.60 3.59 8.20
N VAL A 45 -7.28 3.96 6.96
CA VAL A 45 -6.48 3.10 6.06
C VAL A 45 -5.03 3.61 6.06
N LEU A 46 -4.08 2.69 6.19
CA LEU A 46 -2.64 2.95 6.03
C LEU A 46 -2.15 2.22 4.79
N PHE A 47 -1.81 2.97 3.75
CA PHE A 47 -1.13 2.43 2.59
C PHE A 47 0.38 2.41 2.82
N VAL A 48 1.02 1.27 2.50
CA VAL A 48 2.48 1.12 2.54
C VAL A 48 2.97 0.73 1.15
N ILE A 49 3.75 1.60 0.54
CA ILE A 49 4.26 1.41 -0.82
C ILE A 49 5.66 0.79 -0.75
N HIS A 50 5.80 -0.39 -1.36
CA HIS A 50 7.05 -1.15 -1.38
C HIS A 50 8.14 -0.44 -2.19
N GLY A 51 9.41 -0.78 -1.94
CA GLY A 51 10.54 -0.33 -2.74
C GLY A 51 10.70 -1.09 -4.07
N ALA A 52 11.78 -0.80 -4.79
CA ALA A 52 12.06 -1.35 -6.11
C ALA A 52 12.20 -2.88 -6.16
N SER A 53 12.52 -3.53 -5.03
CA SER A 53 12.54 -4.99 -4.92
C SER A 53 11.15 -5.64 -5.12
N ARG A 54 10.08 -4.87 -4.90
CA ARG A 54 8.68 -5.31 -4.99
C ARG A 54 8.35 -6.52 -4.10
N ASP A 55 9.12 -6.73 -3.05
CA ASP A 55 8.87 -7.78 -2.05
C ASP A 55 7.71 -7.37 -1.11
N VAL A 56 6.50 -7.48 -1.63
CA VAL A 56 5.27 -7.10 -0.91
C VAL A 56 5.15 -7.84 0.43
N LYS A 57 5.60 -9.11 0.50
CA LYS A 57 5.54 -9.91 1.73
C LYS A 57 6.40 -9.31 2.83
N ARG A 58 7.63 -8.90 2.49
CA ARG A 58 8.55 -8.26 3.43
C ARG A 58 7.99 -6.94 3.94
N TYR A 59 7.45 -6.10 3.02
CA TYR A 59 6.86 -4.81 3.39
C TYR A 59 5.62 -4.99 4.25
N PHE A 60 4.74 -5.92 3.89
CA PHE A 60 3.56 -6.24 4.69
C PHE A 60 3.96 -6.68 6.11
N ARG A 61 4.90 -7.64 6.25
CA ARG A 61 5.35 -8.13 7.57
C ARG A 61 5.94 -7.02 8.43
N ALA A 62 6.78 -6.15 7.84
CA ALA A 62 7.40 -5.06 8.57
C ALA A 62 6.36 -4.05 9.06
N ALA A 63 5.43 -3.65 8.20
CA ALA A 63 4.35 -2.73 8.53
C ALA A 63 3.34 -3.34 9.52
N TYR A 64 3.00 -4.62 9.38
CA TYR A 64 2.07 -5.31 10.27
C TYR A 64 2.54 -5.33 11.73
N LYS A 65 3.86 -5.50 11.97
CA LYS A 65 4.42 -5.46 13.33
C LYS A 65 4.08 -4.15 14.06
N VAL A 66 3.97 -3.05 13.32
CA VAL A 66 3.65 -1.72 13.87
C VAL A 66 2.15 -1.46 13.87
N ALA A 67 1.43 -1.96 12.87
CA ALA A 67 0.02 -1.67 12.64
C ALA A 67 -0.95 -2.57 13.43
N LYS A 68 -0.57 -3.81 13.78
CA LYS A 68 -1.46 -4.85 14.35
C LYS A 68 -2.23 -4.42 15.61
N ASP A 69 -1.67 -3.51 16.41
CA ASP A 69 -2.27 -3.01 17.64
C ASP A 69 -2.84 -1.58 17.48
N LYS A 70 -2.95 -1.11 16.23
CA LYS A 70 -3.53 0.19 15.88
C LYS A 70 -4.89 0.02 15.22
N ASN A 71 -5.73 1.04 15.32
CA ASN A 71 -7.02 1.05 14.65
C ASN A 71 -6.88 1.47 13.18
N VAL A 72 -6.15 0.67 12.41
CA VAL A 72 -5.91 0.91 10.98
C VAL A 72 -6.12 -0.35 10.15
N ILE A 73 -6.68 -0.21 8.97
CA ILE A 73 -6.59 -1.21 7.90
C ILE A 73 -5.24 -0.97 7.23
N LEU A 74 -4.31 -1.91 7.39
CA LEU A 74 -3.03 -1.88 6.66
C LEU A 74 -3.26 -2.40 5.24
N VAL A 75 -2.77 -1.68 4.23
CA VAL A 75 -2.84 -2.09 2.82
C VAL A 75 -1.47 -1.92 2.17
N VAL A 76 -0.99 -2.97 1.52
CA VAL A 76 0.25 -2.96 0.73
C VAL A 76 -0.09 -3.37 -0.70
N PRO A 77 -0.23 -2.41 -1.64
CA PRO A 77 -0.45 -2.71 -3.05
C PRO A 77 0.79 -3.40 -3.66
N HIS A 78 0.58 -4.43 -4.47
CA HIS A 78 1.65 -5.13 -5.18
C HIS A 78 1.72 -4.66 -6.63
N PHE A 79 2.48 -3.62 -6.89
CA PHE A 79 2.78 -3.18 -8.26
C PHE A 79 3.80 -4.13 -8.89
N LYS A 80 3.34 -5.21 -9.54
CA LYS A 80 4.18 -6.22 -10.20
C LYS A 80 5.04 -5.56 -11.30
N LYS A 81 6.27 -6.09 -11.52
CA LYS A 81 7.22 -5.47 -12.45
C LYS A 81 6.77 -5.57 -13.91
N GLU A 82 6.11 -6.66 -14.23
CA GLU A 82 5.58 -6.98 -15.54
C GLU A 82 4.55 -5.93 -16.00
N ASP A 83 3.66 -5.55 -15.07
CA ASP A 83 2.52 -4.69 -15.35
C ASP A 83 2.83 -3.21 -15.06
N PHE A 84 3.63 -2.95 -14.00
CA PHE A 84 3.87 -1.61 -13.47
C PHE A 84 5.38 -1.27 -13.42
N ARG A 85 6.07 -1.44 -14.54
CA ARG A 85 7.52 -1.26 -14.63
C ARG A 85 8.01 0.04 -14.00
N TYR A 86 7.30 1.13 -14.26
CA TYR A 86 7.64 2.49 -13.85
C TYR A 86 6.74 3.02 -12.74
N TYR A 87 6.30 2.18 -11.78
CA TYR A 87 5.36 2.59 -10.75
C TYR A 87 5.86 3.78 -9.91
N TYR A 88 7.16 3.86 -9.60
CA TYR A 88 7.74 4.93 -8.78
C TYR A 88 7.80 6.29 -9.49
N THR A 89 7.65 6.34 -10.82
CA THR A 89 7.40 7.56 -11.60
C THR A 89 5.90 7.76 -11.86
N LEU A 90 5.02 7.05 -11.15
CA LEU A 90 3.58 6.97 -11.40
C LEU A 90 3.22 6.52 -12.83
N GLY A 91 4.12 5.84 -13.54
CA GLY A 91 3.93 5.48 -14.94
C GLY A 91 3.98 6.66 -15.90
N MET A 92 4.36 7.86 -15.45
CA MET A 92 4.39 9.09 -16.25
C MET A 92 5.67 9.23 -17.06
N SER A 93 6.76 8.57 -16.63
CA SER A 93 8.04 8.58 -17.36
C SER A 93 8.79 7.26 -17.20
N THR A 94 9.70 7.00 -18.11
CA THR A 94 10.74 5.96 -17.99
C THR A 94 11.80 6.37 -16.95
N ASN A 95 12.76 5.47 -16.68
CA ASN A 95 13.89 5.77 -15.80
C ASN A 95 14.85 6.82 -16.38
N ASP A 96 14.92 6.89 -17.71
CA ASP A 96 15.79 7.80 -18.44
C ASP A 96 15.11 9.16 -18.68
N GLY A 97 13.90 9.36 -18.12
CA GLY A 97 13.18 10.62 -18.15
C GLY A 97 12.28 10.81 -19.38
N GLU A 98 12.15 9.82 -20.26
CA GLU A 98 11.23 9.88 -21.40
C GLU A 98 9.78 9.89 -20.92
N ILE A 99 8.97 10.81 -21.42
CA ILE A 99 7.56 10.94 -21.04
C ILE A 99 6.74 9.79 -21.64
N ILE A 100 5.90 9.18 -20.83
CA ILE A 100 4.91 8.18 -21.24
C ILE A 100 3.58 8.91 -21.44
N SER A 101 3.21 9.17 -22.70
CA SER A 101 2.00 9.93 -23.05
C SER A 101 0.69 9.13 -22.91
N ASN A 102 0.74 7.83 -22.60
CA ASN A 102 -0.45 7.01 -22.45
C ASN A 102 -0.96 7.12 -21.02
N ASP A 103 -1.98 7.94 -20.80
CA ASP A 103 -2.58 8.22 -19.49
C ASP A 103 -3.16 6.96 -18.81
N ASN A 104 -3.55 5.93 -19.58
CA ASN A 104 -3.99 4.65 -19.04
C ASN A 104 -2.88 3.92 -18.27
N LYS A 105 -1.62 4.31 -18.44
CA LYS A 105 -0.49 3.79 -17.65
C LYS A 105 -0.22 4.61 -16.37
N HIS A 106 -0.79 5.80 -16.25
CA HIS A 106 -0.53 6.68 -15.14
C HIS A 106 -1.23 6.19 -13.86
N LEU A 107 -0.52 6.21 -12.75
CA LEU A 107 -0.98 5.75 -11.45
C LEU A 107 -1.44 6.88 -10.53
N THR A 108 -1.74 8.05 -11.10
CA THR A 108 -2.16 9.26 -10.36
C THR A 108 -3.47 9.08 -9.59
N SER A 109 -4.33 8.14 -10.02
CA SER A 109 -5.60 7.80 -9.34
C SER A 109 -5.53 6.49 -8.53
N SER A 110 -4.35 5.85 -8.43
CA SER A 110 -4.26 4.50 -7.89
C SER A 110 -4.68 4.39 -6.43
N ILE A 111 -4.08 5.22 -5.56
CA ILE A 111 -4.32 5.12 -4.12
C ILE A 111 -5.73 5.60 -3.77
N SER A 112 -6.23 6.66 -4.42
CA SER A 112 -7.62 7.11 -4.27
C SER A 112 -8.63 6.03 -4.63
N SER A 113 -8.38 5.29 -5.72
CA SER A 113 -9.22 4.18 -6.15
C SER A 113 -9.20 3.02 -5.15
N PHE A 114 -8.02 2.64 -4.65
CA PHE A 114 -7.89 1.62 -3.61
C PHE A 114 -8.56 2.07 -2.31
N TYR A 115 -8.41 3.34 -1.94
CA TYR A 115 -9.05 3.89 -0.75
C TYR A 115 -10.58 3.83 -0.85
N LYS A 116 -11.16 4.28 -1.96
CA LYS A 116 -12.61 4.20 -2.22
C LYS A 116 -13.12 2.77 -2.15
N TYR A 117 -12.35 1.81 -2.66
CA TYR A 117 -12.67 0.38 -2.54
C TYR A 117 -12.75 -0.08 -1.08
N PHE A 118 -11.74 0.21 -0.26
CA PHE A 118 -11.75 -0.16 1.17
C PHE A 118 -12.82 0.61 1.94
N GLN A 119 -13.01 1.89 1.64
CA GLN A 119 -14.04 2.73 2.25
C GLN A 119 -15.43 2.16 2.03
N SER A 120 -15.75 1.77 0.80
CA SER A 120 -17.03 1.14 0.46
C SER A 120 -17.16 -0.25 1.09
N LYS A 121 -16.14 -1.10 0.94
CA LYS A 121 -16.15 -2.49 1.41
C LYS A 121 -16.35 -2.63 2.93
N TYR A 122 -15.76 -1.72 3.70
CA TYR A 122 -15.80 -1.73 5.16
C TYR A 122 -16.63 -0.60 5.77
N GLN A 123 -17.35 0.19 4.95
CA GLN A 123 -18.21 1.30 5.36
C GLN A 123 -17.47 2.28 6.29
N LEU A 124 -16.27 2.69 5.89
CA LEU A 124 -15.42 3.55 6.71
C LEU A 124 -15.96 4.99 6.72
N TYR A 125 -16.00 5.59 7.92
CA TYR A 125 -16.46 6.97 8.13
C TYR A 125 -15.39 8.00 7.82
N GLN A 126 -14.11 7.65 7.98
CA GLN A 126 -13.00 8.54 7.71
C GLN A 126 -12.96 8.89 6.21
N LYS A 127 -12.66 10.15 5.90
CA LYS A 127 -12.57 10.65 4.52
C LYS A 127 -11.13 10.81 4.04
N SER A 128 -10.19 10.38 4.87
CA SER A 128 -8.75 10.49 4.62
C SER A 128 -7.99 9.24 5.02
N TYR A 129 -6.79 9.07 4.47
CA TYR A 129 -5.94 7.92 4.73
C TYR A 129 -4.50 8.34 5.02
N LEU A 130 -3.72 7.39 5.53
CA LEU A 130 -2.30 7.52 5.78
C LEU A 130 -1.53 6.81 4.67
N ILE A 131 -0.37 7.37 4.29
CA ILE A 131 0.48 6.75 3.28
C ILE A 131 1.95 6.79 3.70
N TYR A 132 2.64 5.68 3.51
CA TYR A 132 4.07 5.54 3.75
C TYR A 132 4.74 4.89 2.54
N GLY A 133 5.91 5.40 2.16
CA GLY A 133 6.76 4.81 1.14
C GLY A 133 8.19 4.65 1.62
N PHE A 134 8.89 3.61 1.13
CA PHE A 134 10.30 3.40 1.39
C PHE A 134 11.05 3.15 0.08
N SER A 135 12.23 3.79 -0.11
CA SER A 135 13.05 3.66 -1.33
C SER A 135 12.23 4.02 -2.59
N GLY A 136 12.11 3.17 -3.59
CA GLY A 136 11.24 3.40 -4.74
C GLY A 136 9.78 3.72 -4.38
N GLY A 137 9.26 3.16 -3.28
CA GLY A 137 7.95 3.53 -2.75
C GLY A 137 7.88 4.97 -2.23
N SER A 138 9.00 5.50 -1.72
CA SER A 138 9.08 6.91 -1.33
C SER A 138 9.01 7.83 -2.55
N GLN A 139 9.67 7.45 -3.64
CA GLN A 139 9.60 8.19 -4.90
C GLN A 139 8.17 8.18 -5.44
N PHE A 140 7.46 7.04 -5.35
CA PHE A 140 6.03 6.96 -5.67
C PHE A 140 5.23 7.94 -4.81
N VAL A 141 5.33 7.86 -3.47
CA VAL A 141 4.54 8.70 -2.55
C VAL A 141 4.81 10.18 -2.78
N HIS A 142 6.07 10.58 -2.93
CA HIS A 142 6.44 11.96 -3.20
C HIS A 142 5.75 12.48 -4.48
N ARG A 143 5.84 11.73 -5.58
CA ARG A 143 5.18 12.12 -6.83
C ARG A 143 3.66 12.05 -6.74
N TYR A 144 3.12 11.09 -6.00
CA TYR A 144 1.68 10.97 -5.80
C TYR A 144 1.11 12.17 -5.04
N MET A 145 1.85 12.71 -4.06
CA MET A 145 1.47 13.96 -3.38
C MET A 145 1.49 15.18 -4.31
N MET A 146 2.32 15.17 -5.36
CA MET A 146 2.43 16.28 -6.32
C MET A 146 1.44 16.17 -7.48
N TYR A 147 1.17 14.96 -7.96
CA TYR A 147 0.47 14.70 -9.22
C TYR A 147 -0.77 13.80 -9.07
N GLY A 148 -1.01 13.27 -7.87
CA GLY A 148 -2.20 12.47 -7.59
C GLY A 148 -3.48 13.29 -7.69
N ASP A 149 -4.57 12.63 -8.06
CA ASP A 149 -5.87 13.25 -8.32
C ASP A 149 -6.74 13.43 -7.07
N ASP A 150 -6.23 13.10 -5.88
CA ASP A 150 -7.02 13.19 -4.65
C ASP A 150 -6.33 14.05 -3.56
N GLN A 151 -7.17 14.60 -2.70
CA GLN A 151 -6.77 15.39 -1.54
C GLN A 151 -7.02 14.65 -0.20
N ALA A 152 -7.24 13.33 -0.27
CA ALA A 152 -7.63 12.54 0.90
C ALA A 152 -6.43 12.05 1.75
N ILE A 153 -5.22 12.47 1.45
CA ILE A 153 -4.04 12.15 2.27
C ILE A 153 -4.09 12.97 3.57
N ASP A 154 -4.27 12.30 4.72
CA ASP A 154 -4.17 12.92 6.04
C ASP A 154 -2.70 13.14 6.44
N LYS A 155 -1.88 12.09 6.30
CA LYS A 155 -0.45 12.14 6.59
C LYS A 155 0.32 11.27 5.60
N ALA A 156 1.47 11.78 5.18
CA ALA A 156 2.43 11.03 4.37
C ALA A 156 3.77 10.94 5.07
N ALA A 157 4.46 9.81 4.93
CA ALA A 157 5.83 9.65 5.37
C ALA A 157 6.68 9.01 4.26
N ILE A 158 7.88 9.55 4.07
CA ILE A 158 8.81 9.19 3.01
C ILE A 158 10.13 8.78 3.64
N GLY A 159 10.55 7.54 3.40
CA GLY A 159 11.80 6.99 3.92
C GLY A 159 12.77 6.62 2.81
N SER A 160 14.02 7.15 2.85
CA SER A 160 15.10 6.80 1.91
C SER A 160 14.70 6.95 0.44
N ALA A 161 14.28 8.14 0.04
CA ALA A 161 13.80 8.42 -1.32
C ALA A 161 14.91 8.35 -2.40
N GLY A 162 16.17 8.32 -2.02
CA GLY A 162 17.33 8.30 -2.93
C GLY A 162 17.74 9.69 -3.39
#